data_241c84ff9281dc4e02a94e2b04a283b4
#
_entry.id   241c84ff9281dc4e02a94e2b04a283b4
#
_cell.length_a   1.000
_cell.length_b   1.000
_cell.length_c   1.000
_cell.angle_alpha   90.00
_cell.angle_beta   90.00
_cell.angle_gamma   90.00
#
_symmetry.space_group_name_H-M   'P 1'
#
loop_
_entity.id
_entity.type
_entity.pdbx_description
1 polymer ?
#
loop_
_entity_poly.entity_id
_entity_poly.type
_entity_poly.pdbx_seq_one_letter_code
_entity_poly.pdbx_strand_id
1 'polypeptide(L)'
;MRFTQVSRASSGFDTRSRQSANPLRTISVLAIVGLLVLGGLYVTLSRTAARVTHRNERAVATVPRVALLSARRAPNTLSVITRTGKVSRAFMNIVSDFPAQSCVAVEWMGIRLGSVNPTKALIPASSTKLITAAVALEVLKPEFTYTTKVHGSLDATGSVADLFFVGGGDPLIVRNEYVASEKYPTTSGTSLEKLADSLFAAGLRRVAGSVVGVDTRYDDQRFVDVWPREFHFTEAGPLGSLVVDDGVVLGQITKPDDPAVAAATELQNLLNARGVLFGGVPRHDVLPAGIPELASIQSAPLTAIIQEMMVNSDNNTAELLLKEIGFASKGIGSTAAGLAAAKDQLAKWKLDKEVLLFDGSGLASDGRISCDVFMSLLNSFSASMPGLMAIAGETGTIRDTFDGTPVAGKLRAKTGTLNGVKALVGYLPVTNSDPVIFSMLMNKSGIDNQSSYRPIWYSLADVLNRASVSPSVEQLTP
;
A
#
# COMPACT_ATOMS: atom_id res chain seq x y z
N MET A 1 32.47 4.64 -58.95
CA MET A 1 32.06 4.89 -60.35
C MET A 1 31.51 6.28 -60.49
N ARG A 2 32.18 7.06 -61.35
CA ARG A 2 31.80 8.29 -62.10
C ARG A 2 31.20 9.43 -61.30
N PHE A 3 31.97 10.59 -61.07
CA PHE A 3 32.42 11.62 -62.01
C PHE A 3 31.28 12.31 -62.79
N THR A 4 31.16 13.64 -62.62
CA THR A 4 31.46 14.72 -63.56
C THR A 4 31.08 16.04 -62.88
N GLN A 5 31.98 16.94 -62.61
CA GLN A 5 32.70 17.97 -63.39
C GLN A 5 31.82 18.95 -64.19
N VAL A 6 32.05 20.20 -63.87
CA VAL A 6 32.47 21.39 -64.65
C VAL A 6 31.36 22.35 -65.12
N SER A 7 31.40 23.62 -64.80
CA SER A 7 31.94 24.64 -65.71
C SER A 7 32.01 26.04 -65.11
N ARG A 8 33.08 26.71 -65.44
CA ARG A 8 33.44 28.14 -65.22
C ARG A 8 32.60 29.08 -66.10
N ALA A 9 32.38 30.30 -65.63
CA ALA A 9 32.47 31.46 -66.51
C ALA A 9 32.91 32.71 -65.70
N SER A 10 33.89 33.38 -66.24
CA SER A 10 34.56 34.60 -65.80
C SER A 10 33.84 35.82 -66.34
N SER A 11 33.91 36.93 -65.66
CA SER A 11 34.46 38.23 -66.10
C SER A 11 33.84 39.40 -65.40
N GLY A 12 34.69 40.39 -65.13
CA GLY A 12 34.34 41.76 -65.11
C GLY A 12 34.94 42.58 -63.94
N PHE A 13 36.10 43.14 -64.18
CA PHE A 13 36.74 44.23 -63.37
C PHE A 13 35.83 45.45 -63.31
N ASP A 14 35.62 46.01 -62.12
CA ASP A 14 35.50 47.42 -61.99
C ASP A 14 36.12 47.96 -60.68
N THR A 15 37.15 48.74 -60.84
CA THR A 15 37.94 49.37 -59.77
C THR A 15 37.22 50.64 -59.31
N ARG A 16 36.70 50.63 -58.08
CA ARG A 16 36.45 51.89 -57.36
C ARG A 16 37.20 51.91 -56.05
N SER A 17 38.09 52.94 -55.96
CA SER A 17 38.89 53.25 -54.79
C SER A 17 38.06 53.35 -53.49
N ARG A 18 38.34 52.56 -52.56
CA ARG A 18 37.87 52.70 -51.14
C ARG A 18 38.89 53.58 -50.44
N GLN A 19 38.46 54.80 -50.09
CA GLN A 19 39.17 55.64 -49.10
C GLN A 19 39.21 54.88 -47.77
N SER A 20 40.39 54.58 -47.26
CA SER A 20 40.63 53.95 -45.98
C SER A 20 40.19 54.90 -44.84
N ALA A 21 39.07 54.58 -44.22
CA ALA A 21 38.70 55.20 -42.97
C ALA A 21 39.69 54.77 -41.89
N ASN A 22 40.30 55.75 -41.24
CA ASN A 22 41.34 55.54 -40.23
C ASN A 22 40.72 54.97 -38.97
N PRO A 23 41.02 53.68 -38.66
CA PRO A 23 40.28 52.90 -37.59
C PRO A 23 40.43 53.52 -36.20
N LEU A 24 41.50 54.26 -35.95
CA LEU A 24 41.73 54.97 -34.68
C LEU A 24 40.71 56.08 -34.43
N ARG A 25 40.26 56.83 -35.49
CA ARG A 25 39.24 57.85 -35.32
C ARG A 25 37.86 57.28 -34.99
N THR A 26 37.52 56.10 -35.55
CA THR A 26 36.25 55.46 -35.31
C THR A 26 36.18 54.90 -33.88
N ILE A 27 37.27 54.30 -33.39
CA ILE A 27 37.38 53.78 -32.02
C ILE A 27 37.32 54.93 -31.00
N SER A 28 37.99 56.07 -31.28
CA SER A 28 37.95 57.23 -30.38
C SER A 28 36.55 57.88 -30.29
N VAL A 29 35.80 57.91 -31.39
CA VAL A 29 34.42 58.45 -31.40
C VAL A 29 33.50 57.52 -30.63
N LEU A 30 33.62 56.16 -30.80
CA LEU A 30 32.84 55.23 -30.09
C LEU A 30 33.14 55.24 -28.57
N ALA A 31 34.40 55.43 -28.18
CA ALA A 31 34.78 55.52 -26.78
C ALA A 31 34.21 56.80 -26.10
N ILE A 32 34.25 57.95 -26.82
CA ILE A 32 33.67 59.19 -26.32
C ILE A 32 32.16 59.13 -26.21
N VAL A 33 31.47 58.50 -27.17
CA VAL A 33 30.00 58.29 -27.11
C VAL A 33 29.66 57.34 -25.97
N GLY A 34 30.43 56.27 -25.78
CA GLY A 34 30.26 55.33 -24.66
C GLY A 34 30.41 56.02 -23.30
N LEU A 35 31.42 56.89 -23.13
CA LEU A 35 31.62 57.61 -21.89
C LEU A 35 30.52 58.67 -21.64
N LEU A 36 29.99 59.31 -22.67
CA LEU A 36 28.87 60.22 -22.53
C LEU A 36 27.58 59.56 -22.19
N VAL A 37 27.32 58.36 -22.73
CA VAL A 37 26.14 57.47 -22.37
C VAL A 37 26.25 56.98 -20.95
N LEU A 38 27.41 56.46 -20.56
CA LEU A 38 27.65 55.98 -19.18
C LEU A 38 27.59 57.12 -18.17
N GLY A 39 28.16 58.27 -18.49
CA GLY A 39 28.07 59.45 -17.65
C GLY A 39 26.63 59.98 -17.52
N GLY A 40 25.87 60.00 -18.63
CA GLY A 40 24.45 60.37 -18.62
C GLY A 40 23.61 59.36 -17.78
N LEU A 41 23.89 58.04 -17.88
CA LEU A 41 23.24 57.02 -17.08
C LEU A 41 23.59 57.18 -15.59
N TYR A 42 24.85 57.45 -15.26
CA TYR A 42 25.30 57.69 -13.89
C TYR A 42 24.63 58.88 -13.25
N VAL A 43 24.54 60.00 -14.00
CA VAL A 43 23.87 61.25 -13.53
C VAL A 43 22.35 61.02 -13.36
N THR A 44 21.71 60.26 -14.25
CA THR A 44 20.29 59.98 -14.12
C THR A 44 20.01 59.00 -12.97
N LEU A 45 20.85 57.99 -12.78
CA LEU A 45 20.75 57.06 -11.64
C LEU A 45 21.04 57.77 -10.31
N SER A 46 22.03 58.62 -10.24
CA SER A 46 22.34 59.36 -9.01
C SER A 46 21.27 60.42 -8.67
N ARG A 47 20.65 61.03 -9.66
CA ARG A 47 19.50 61.96 -9.45
C ARG A 47 18.22 61.21 -9.05
N THR A 48 18.02 60.03 -9.59
CA THR A 48 16.91 59.20 -9.16
C THR A 48 17.13 58.60 -7.77
N ALA A 49 18.34 58.15 -7.44
CA ALA A 49 18.71 57.72 -6.10
C ALA A 49 18.55 58.84 -5.06
N ALA A 50 19.02 60.06 -5.38
CA ALA A 50 18.83 61.23 -4.51
C ALA A 50 17.37 61.62 -4.31
N ARG A 51 16.52 61.45 -5.36
CA ARG A 51 15.05 61.65 -5.24
C ARG A 51 14.36 60.59 -4.42
N VAL A 52 14.84 59.36 -4.46
CA VAL A 52 14.31 58.24 -3.64
C VAL A 52 14.70 58.45 -2.19
N THR A 53 15.93 58.89 -1.89
CA THR A 53 16.36 59.17 -0.49
C THR A 53 15.62 60.37 0.09
N HIS A 54 15.42 61.46 -0.65
CA HIS A 54 14.64 62.62 -0.17
C HIS A 54 13.14 62.36 -0.07
N ARG A 55 12.60 61.40 -0.80
CA ARG A 55 11.20 60.98 -0.67
C ARG A 55 10.97 60.07 0.53
N ASN A 56 12.00 59.32 0.92
CA ASN A 56 11.94 58.46 2.13
C ASN A 56 12.05 59.29 3.43
N GLU A 57 12.67 60.48 3.45
CA GLU A 57 12.73 61.29 4.65
C GLU A 57 11.42 62.03 4.98
N ARG A 58 10.46 62.12 4.03
CA ARG A 58 9.14 62.74 4.25
C ARG A 58 7.96 61.78 4.34
N ALA A 59 8.15 60.54 4.00
CA ALA A 59 7.22 59.49 4.32
C ALA A 59 7.75 58.80 5.58
N VAL A 60 7.31 59.25 6.74
CA VAL A 60 7.11 58.34 7.85
C VAL A 60 6.02 57.41 7.35
N ALA A 61 6.41 56.44 6.50
CA ALA A 61 5.64 55.27 6.24
C ALA A 61 5.47 54.66 7.64
N THR A 62 4.30 54.85 8.24
CA THR A 62 3.83 53.98 9.26
C THR A 62 3.85 52.60 8.63
N VAL A 63 5.01 51.91 8.72
CA VAL A 63 5.12 50.50 8.43
C VAL A 63 3.94 49.91 9.20
N PRO A 64 2.96 49.32 8.51
CA PRO A 64 1.85 48.73 9.24
C PRO A 64 2.51 47.76 10.20
N ARG A 65 2.43 48.07 11.50
CA ARG A 65 2.97 47.24 12.59
C ARG A 65 2.29 45.86 12.67
N VAL A 66 1.55 45.53 11.64
CA VAL A 66 0.87 44.22 11.52
C VAL A 66 1.61 43.45 10.48
N ALA A 67 2.38 42.49 10.93
CA ALA A 67 3.02 41.51 10.05
C ALA A 67 1.99 40.94 9.07
N LEU A 68 2.33 40.85 7.78
CA LEU A 68 1.47 40.25 6.74
C LEU A 68 1.04 38.84 7.15
N LEU A 69 1.94 38.10 7.81
CA LEU A 69 1.67 36.83 8.48
C LEU A 69 1.51 37.12 9.98
N SER A 70 0.28 37.26 10.45
CA SER A 70 -0.04 37.38 11.87
C SER A 70 -1.02 36.28 12.27
N ALA A 71 -0.98 35.83 13.53
CA ALA A 71 -1.91 34.84 14.08
C ALA A 71 -3.39 35.22 13.86
N ARG A 72 -3.70 36.52 13.73
CA ARG A 72 -5.07 37.00 13.46
C ARG A 72 -5.46 36.92 11.97
N ARG A 73 -4.50 37.06 11.04
CA ARG A 73 -4.77 37.10 9.58
C ARG A 73 -4.57 35.77 8.88
N ALA A 74 -3.64 34.96 9.36
CA ALA A 74 -3.29 33.66 8.75
C ALA A 74 -3.01 32.61 9.83
N PRO A 75 -3.96 32.37 10.75
CA PRO A 75 -3.75 31.44 11.88
C PRO A 75 -3.43 30.02 11.38
N ASN A 76 -4.13 29.54 10.36
CA ASN A 76 -3.93 28.20 9.81
C ASN A 76 -2.53 28.04 9.18
N THR A 77 -2.08 29.02 8.39
CA THR A 77 -0.75 28.98 7.76
C THR A 77 0.36 28.98 8.81
N LEU A 78 0.29 29.83 9.82
CA LEU A 78 1.27 29.88 10.91
C LEU A 78 1.23 28.59 11.75
N SER A 79 0.04 28.05 11.98
CA SER A 79 -0.13 26.77 12.67
C SER A 79 0.55 25.64 11.91
N VAL A 80 0.36 25.53 10.60
CA VAL A 80 1.00 24.50 9.76
C VAL A 80 2.52 24.65 9.81
N ILE A 81 3.06 25.87 9.58
CA ILE A 81 4.51 26.12 9.61
C ILE A 81 5.11 25.77 10.99
N THR A 82 4.43 26.14 12.07
CA THR A 82 4.90 25.86 13.44
C THR A 82 4.88 24.34 13.71
N ARG A 83 3.83 23.66 13.32
CA ARG A 83 3.66 22.20 13.52
C ARG A 83 4.69 21.42 12.68
N THR A 84 4.84 21.72 11.40
CA THR A 84 5.85 21.07 10.53
C THR A 84 7.26 21.25 11.10
N GLY A 85 7.61 22.47 11.54
CA GLY A 85 8.90 22.74 12.19
C GLY A 85 9.11 21.97 13.50
N LYS A 86 8.06 21.79 14.31
CA LYS A 86 8.13 20.96 15.55
C LYS A 86 8.35 19.49 15.23
N VAL A 87 7.62 18.95 14.24
CA VAL A 87 7.78 17.55 13.82
C VAL A 87 9.18 17.31 13.27
N SER A 88 9.65 18.15 12.35
CA SER A 88 10.98 18.01 11.75
C SER A 88 12.09 18.06 12.80
N ARG A 89 12.05 19.00 13.75
CA ARG A 89 13.04 19.05 14.85
C ARG A 89 12.97 17.83 15.72
N ALA A 90 11.77 17.35 16.08
CA ALA A 90 11.63 16.16 16.89
C ALA A 90 12.12 14.91 16.16
N PHE A 91 11.87 14.80 14.85
CA PHE A 91 12.38 13.72 14.02
C PHE A 91 13.92 13.67 14.03
N MET A 92 14.57 14.82 13.88
CA MET A 92 16.03 14.90 13.91
C MET A 92 16.64 14.38 15.23
N ASN A 93 15.93 14.52 16.35
CA ASN A 93 16.39 14.04 17.65
C ASN A 93 16.37 12.51 17.81
N ILE A 94 15.56 11.80 16.97
CA ILE A 94 15.45 10.33 17.03
C ILE A 94 16.17 9.62 15.88
N VAL A 95 16.83 10.35 14.99
CA VAL A 95 17.53 9.75 13.82
C VAL A 95 18.59 8.73 14.26
N SER A 96 19.28 8.98 15.37
CA SER A 96 20.29 8.06 15.92
C SER A 96 19.72 6.76 16.49
N ASP A 97 18.43 6.70 16.77
CA ASP A 97 17.78 5.51 17.34
C ASP A 97 17.51 4.44 16.26
N PHE A 98 17.50 4.86 14.98
CA PHE A 98 17.27 3.92 13.90
C PHE A 98 18.51 3.09 13.58
N PRO A 99 18.38 1.76 13.43
CA PRO A 99 19.46 0.92 12.94
C PRO A 99 20.02 1.40 11.59
N ALA A 100 21.28 1.11 11.30
CA ALA A 100 21.94 1.48 10.03
C ALA A 100 21.22 0.91 8.79
N GLN A 101 20.60 -0.28 8.92
CA GLN A 101 19.77 -0.89 7.89
C GLN A 101 18.30 -0.54 8.13
N SER A 102 17.99 0.75 8.07
CA SER A 102 16.62 1.25 8.14
C SER A 102 16.34 2.18 6.99
N CYS A 103 15.07 2.26 6.60
CA CYS A 103 14.51 3.39 5.91
C CYS A 103 13.34 3.96 6.73
N VAL A 104 13.24 5.28 6.78
CA VAL A 104 12.14 5.99 7.45
C VAL A 104 11.73 7.18 6.60
N ALA A 105 10.45 7.44 6.52
CA ALA A 105 9.92 8.64 5.87
C ALA A 105 8.66 9.11 6.62
N VAL A 106 8.55 10.42 6.83
CA VAL A 106 7.39 11.07 7.46
C VAL A 106 6.98 12.25 6.59
N GLU A 107 5.70 12.34 6.26
CA GLU A 107 5.15 13.39 5.41
C GLU A 107 3.80 13.89 5.95
N TRP A 108 3.54 15.17 5.78
CA TRP A 108 2.27 15.78 6.10
C TRP A 108 1.94 16.91 5.13
N MET A 109 0.74 16.89 4.57
CA MET A 109 0.28 17.88 3.58
C MET A 109 1.24 18.02 2.37
N GLY A 110 1.79 16.91 1.88
CA GLY A 110 2.77 16.88 0.79
C GLY A 110 4.17 17.39 1.16
N ILE A 111 4.42 17.71 2.44
CA ILE A 111 5.71 18.21 2.92
C ILE A 111 6.46 17.07 3.62
N ARG A 112 7.66 16.73 3.15
CA ARG A 112 8.55 15.76 3.82
C ARG A 112 9.08 16.37 5.10
N LEU A 113 8.69 15.82 6.25
CA LEU A 113 9.04 16.32 7.58
C LEU A 113 10.34 15.72 8.14
N GLY A 114 10.66 14.52 7.67
CA GLY A 114 11.89 13.82 8.04
C GLY A 114 12.06 12.54 7.23
N SER A 115 13.30 12.13 7.02
CA SER A 115 13.62 10.85 6.38
C SER A 115 15.01 10.34 6.74
N VAL A 116 15.15 9.01 6.71
CA VAL A 116 16.44 8.28 6.82
C VAL A 116 16.44 7.24 5.69
N ASN A 117 17.39 7.33 4.77
CA ASN A 117 17.56 6.42 3.64
C ASN A 117 16.23 6.05 2.91
N PRO A 118 15.37 7.01 2.54
CA PRO A 118 14.00 6.72 2.13
C PRO A 118 13.90 5.90 0.84
N THR A 119 14.90 5.95 -0.04
CA THR A 119 14.99 5.18 -1.29
C THR A 119 15.66 3.81 -1.10
N LYS A 120 16.17 3.51 0.11
CA LYS A 120 16.80 2.22 0.38
C LYS A 120 15.76 1.12 0.42
N ALA A 121 15.84 0.18 -0.51
CA ALA A 121 14.98 -0.98 -0.55
C ALA A 121 15.40 -2.02 0.52
N LEU A 122 14.49 -2.37 1.40
CA LEU A 122 14.69 -3.27 2.54
C LEU A 122 13.64 -4.38 2.52
N ILE A 123 13.85 -5.43 3.33
CA ILE A 123 12.86 -6.50 3.53
C ILE A 123 11.64 -5.87 4.22
N PRO A 124 10.46 -5.92 3.59
CA PRO A 124 9.25 -5.28 4.09
C PRO A 124 8.46 -6.15 5.08
N ALA A 125 8.68 -7.47 5.06
CA ALA A 125 7.81 -8.45 5.70
C ALA A 125 6.34 -8.20 5.34
N SER A 126 5.40 -8.42 6.25
CA SER A 126 3.95 -8.25 5.99
C SER A 126 3.49 -6.84 5.59
N SER A 127 4.39 -5.83 5.55
CA SER A 127 4.06 -4.54 4.91
C SER A 127 3.86 -4.67 3.39
N THR A 128 4.35 -5.77 2.77
CA THR A 128 4.07 -6.15 1.38
C THR A 128 2.56 -6.18 1.08
N LYS A 129 1.74 -6.58 2.06
CA LYS A 129 0.28 -6.64 1.95
C LYS A 129 -0.37 -5.30 1.59
N LEU A 130 0.32 -4.17 1.85
CA LEU A 130 -0.14 -2.86 1.37
C LEU A 130 -0.14 -2.77 -0.15
N ILE A 131 0.87 -3.35 -0.81
CA ILE A 131 0.92 -3.41 -2.28
C ILE A 131 -0.15 -4.38 -2.79
N THR A 132 -0.26 -5.56 -2.20
CA THR A 132 -1.29 -6.55 -2.56
C THR A 132 -2.68 -5.95 -2.44
N ALA A 133 -2.98 -5.25 -1.33
CA ALA A 133 -4.25 -4.55 -1.10
C ALA A 133 -4.52 -3.48 -2.17
N ALA A 134 -3.53 -2.62 -2.43
CA ALA A 134 -3.69 -1.54 -3.42
C ALA A 134 -3.91 -2.07 -4.83
N VAL A 135 -3.16 -3.10 -5.23
CA VAL A 135 -3.32 -3.75 -6.54
C VAL A 135 -4.67 -4.46 -6.64
N ALA A 136 -5.11 -5.15 -5.57
CA ALA A 136 -6.42 -5.80 -5.53
C ALA A 136 -7.55 -4.77 -5.70
N LEU A 137 -7.51 -3.65 -4.97
CA LEU A 137 -8.51 -2.57 -5.09
C LEU A 137 -8.55 -1.99 -6.51
N GLU A 138 -7.40 -1.88 -7.18
CA GLU A 138 -7.33 -1.35 -8.54
C GLU A 138 -7.83 -2.34 -9.58
N VAL A 139 -7.46 -3.62 -9.47
CA VAL A 139 -7.76 -4.66 -10.47
C VAL A 139 -9.18 -5.22 -10.29
N LEU A 140 -9.53 -5.60 -9.07
CA LEU A 140 -10.81 -6.28 -8.77
C LEU A 140 -11.93 -5.30 -8.47
N LYS A 141 -11.63 -4.10 -7.99
CA LYS A 141 -12.52 -3.03 -7.50
C LYS A 141 -13.07 -3.30 -6.09
N PRO A 142 -13.38 -2.22 -5.34
CA PRO A 142 -13.79 -2.30 -3.94
C PRO A 142 -15.02 -3.19 -3.65
N GLU A 143 -15.95 -3.25 -4.61
CA GLU A 143 -17.22 -3.95 -4.50
C GLU A 143 -17.16 -5.43 -4.93
N PHE A 144 -16.01 -5.89 -5.44
CA PHE A 144 -15.83 -7.28 -5.87
C PHE A 144 -16.19 -8.24 -4.76
N THR A 145 -16.89 -9.34 -5.11
CA THR A 145 -17.24 -10.44 -4.21
C THR A 145 -16.90 -11.76 -4.85
N TYR A 146 -16.47 -12.72 -4.03
CA TYR A 146 -16.32 -14.11 -4.44
C TYR A 146 -17.69 -14.81 -4.40
N THR A 147 -17.85 -15.83 -5.26
CA THR A 147 -19.02 -16.71 -5.23
C THR A 147 -18.57 -18.16 -5.11
N THR A 148 -18.89 -18.78 -4.01
CA THR A 148 -18.65 -20.20 -3.76
C THR A 148 -19.94 -20.96 -4.01
N LYS A 149 -19.87 -22.10 -4.74
CA LYS A 149 -21.02 -22.82 -5.27
C LYS A 149 -21.04 -24.27 -4.82
N VAL A 150 -22.24 -24.81 -4.71
CA VAL A 150 -22.46 -26.25 -4.54
C VAL A 150 -23.32 -26.78 -5.66
N HIS A 151 -22.86 -27.84 -6.31
CA HIS A 151 -23.54 -28.48 -7.43
C HIS A 151 -23.96 -29.92 -7.08
N GLY A 152 -25.08 -30.33 -7.63
CA GLY A 152 -25.60 -31.71 -7.47
C GLY A 152 -26.94 -31.88 -8.19
N SER A 153 -27.22 -33.03 -8.71
CA SER A 153 -28.52 -33.35 -9.32
C SER A 153 -29.44 -33.96 -8.25
N LEU A 154 -30.30 -33.12 -7.66
CA LEU A 154 -31.22 -33.48 -6.61
C LEU A 154 -32.41 -34.28 -7.20
N ASP A 155 -32.66 -35.46 -6.72
CA ASP A 155 -33.82 -36.27 -7.09
C ASP A 155 -35.07 -35.95 -6.24
N ALA A 156 -36.21 -36.56 -6.57
CA ALA A 156 -37.46 -36.35 -5.84
C ALA A 156 -37.44 -36.80 -4.37
N THR A 157 -36.46 -37.59 -3.96
CA THR A 157 -36.26 -38.05 -2.56
C THR A 157 -35.34 -37.16 -1.76
N GLY A 158 -34.79 -36.14 -2.39
CA GLY A 158 -33.80 -35.24 -1.77
C GLY A 158 -32.39 -35.84 -1.77
N SER A 159 -32.09 -36.79 -2.69
CA SER A 159 -30.78 -37.41 -2.79
C SER A 159 -30.01 -36.93 -3.99
N VAL A 160 -28.67 -36.79 -3.83
CA VAL A 160 -27.70 -36.54 -4.91
C VAL A 160 -26.71 -37.73 -4.95
N ALA A 161 -26.13 -37.99 -6.14
CA ALA A 161 -25.06 -38.98 -6.27
C ALA A 161 -23.80 -38.51 -5.53
N ASP A 162 -23.18 -37.45 -6.02
CA ASP A 162 -22.11 -36.70 -5.36
C ASP A 162 -22.53 -35.22 -5.19
N LEU A 163 -21.95 -34.55 -4.20
CA LEU A 163 -22.16 -33.14 -3.92
C LEU A 163 -20.84 -32.40 -4.15
N PHE A 164 -20.78 -31.55 -5.16
CA PHE A 164 -19.58 -30.84 -5.57
C PHE A 164 -19.53 -29.46 -4.92
N PHE A 165 -18.58 -29.26 -4.02
CA PHE A 165 -18.31 -27.99 -3.33
C PHE A 165 -17.21 -27.23 -4.09
N VAL A 166 -17.60 -26.22 -4.86
CA VAL A 166 -16.73 -25.53 -5.82
C VAL A 166 -16.25 -24.21 -5.23
N GLY A 167 -14.95 -24.10 -5.01
CA GLY A 167 -14.31 -22.92 -4.49
C GLY A 167 -14.30 -21.76 -5.49
N GLY A 168 -14.80 -20.61 -5.04
CA GLY A 168 -14.78 -19.35 -5.79
C GLY A 168 -13.51 -18.52 -5.58
N GLY A 169 -12.59 -18.98 -4.73
CA GLY A 169 -11.40 -18.22 -4.33
C GLY A 169 -11.60 -17.38 -3.07
N ASP A 170 -12.75 -17.46 -2.40
CA ASP A 170 -13.03 -16.73 -1.15
C ASP A 170 -12.08 -17.20 -0.03
N PRO A 171 -11.19 -16.30 0.47
CA PRO A 171 -10.24 -16.67 1.50
C PRO A 171 -10.83 -16.71 2.92
N LEU A 172 -12.07 -16.23 3.09
CA LEU A 172 -12.68 -16.02 4.41
C LEU A 172 -13.94 -16.87 4.60
N ILE A 173 -14.01 -18.09 4.02
CA ILE A 173 -15.06 -19.04 4.36
C ILE A 173 -14.74 -19.60 5.75
N VAL A 174 -15.64 -19.40 6.70
CA VAL A 174 -15.41 -19.74 8.11
C VAL A 174 -16.60 -20.42 8.75
N ARG A 175 -16.31 -21.23 9.78
CA ARG A 175 -17.30 -21.75 10.73
C ARG A 175 -17.34 -20.88 11.99
N ASN A 176 -18.49 -20.81 12.63
CA ASN A 176 -18.67 -20.08 13.89
C ASN A 176 -17.70 -20.52 14.98
N GLU A 177 -17.41 -21.83 15.07
CA GLU A 177 -16.49 -22.41 16.03
C GLU A 177 -15.05 -21.92 15.83
N TYR A 178 -14.60 -21.84 14.57
CA TYR A 178 -13.28 -21.30 14.23
C TYR A 178 -13.18 -19.84 14.65
N VAL A 179 -14.13 -19.00 14.25
CA VAL A 179 -14.16 -17.55 14.63
C VAL A 179 -14.10 -17.38 16.15
N ALA A 180 -14.80 -18.22 16.92
CA ALA A 180 -14.77 -18.17 18.38
C ALA A 180 -13.42 -18.59 18.98
N SER A 181 -12.58 -19.32 18.24
CA SER A 181 -11.26 -19.77 18.68
C SER A 181 -10.14 -18.78 18.36
N GLU A 182 -10.37 -17.80 17.47
CA GLU A 182 -9.36 -16.88 17.00
C GLU A 182 -8.97 -15.82 18.06
N LYS A 183 -7.68 -15.50 18.13
CA LYS A 183 -7.19 -14.37 18.96
C LYS A 183 -7.74 -13.03 18.49
N TYR A 184 -7.91 -12.87 17.18
CA TYR A 184 -8.50 -11.72 16.51
C TYR A 184 -9.63 -12.24 15.62
N PRO A 185 -10.87 -12.32 16.14
CA PRO A 185 -11.98 -12.96 15.44
C PRO A 185 -12.24 -12.36 14.05
N THR A 186 -12.40 -13.21 13.07
CA THR A 186 -12.81 -12.85 11.70
C THR A 186 -14.21 -12.24 11.73
N THR A 187 -14.32 -10.98 11.36
CA THR A 187 -15.60 -10.23 11.43
C THR A 187 -16.36 -10.22 10.12
N SER A 188 -15.67 -10.44 8.99
CA SER A 188 -16.21 -10.35 7.63
C SER A 188 -16.29 -11.72 6.94
N GLY A 189 -16.31 -12.80 7.71
CA GLY A 189 -16.28 -14.18 7.21
C GLY A 189 -17.56 -14.57 6.47
N THR A 190 -17.40 -15.43 5.47
CA THR A 190 -18.47 -16.10 4.72
C THR A 190 -18.87 -17.37 5.47
N SER A 191 -20.08 -17.40 6.05
CA SER A 191 -20.49 -18.50 6.93
C SER A 191 -20.77 -19.78 6.17
N LEU A 192 -20.02 -20.83 6.48
CA LEU A 192 -20.25 -22.18 5.95
C LEU A 192 -21.55 -22.78 6.49
N GLU A 193 -21.97 -22.44 7.71
CA GLU A 193 -23.26 -22.85 8.28
C GLU A 193 -24.44 -22.37 7.44
N LYS A 194 -24.41 -21.12 6.96
CA LYS A 194 -25.46 -20.57 6.08
C LYS A 194 -25.55 -21.32 4.75
N LEU A 195 -24.40 -21.74 4.19
CA LEU A 195 -24.39 -22.57 2.99
C LEU A 195 -25.00 -23.94 3.25
N ALA A 196 -24.64 -24.58 4.38
CA ALA A 196 -25.22 -25.86 4.78
C ALA A 196 -26.74 -25.75 5.05
N ASP A 197 -27.19 -24.65 5.69
CA ASP A 197 -28.63 -24.37 5.89
C ASP A 197 -29.37 -24.23 4.56
N SER A 198 -28.78 -23.52 3.59
CA SER A 198 -29.37 -23.32 2.25
C SER A 198 -29.53 -24.65 1.50
N LEU A 199 -28.54 -25.55 1.58
CA LEU A 199 -28.59 -26.85 0.96
C LEU A 199 -29.66 -27.75 1.62
N PHE A 200 -29.76 -27.73 2.94
CA PHE A 200 -30.80 -28.45 3.65
C PHE A 200 -32.21 -27.94 3.33
N ALA A 201 -32.36 -26.60 3.26
CA ALA A 201 -33.59 -25.91 2.89
C ALA A 201 -33.99 -26.19 1.41
N ALA A 202 -33.00 -26.34 0.52
CA ALA A 202 -33.23 -26.75 -0.88
C ALA A 202 -33.73 -28.21 -1.02
N GLY A 203 -33.79 -28.96 0.07
CA GLY A 203 -34.32 -30.33 0.11
C GLY A 203 -33.25 -31.42 0.13
N LEU A 204 -31.97 -31.11 0.27
CA LEU A 204 -30.89 -32.10 0.38
C LEU A 204 -31.09 -32.94 1.66
N ARG A 205 -31.19 -34.29 1.51
CA ARG A 205 -31.37 -35.23 2.61
C ARG A 205 -30.34 -36.36 2.57
N ARG A 206 -29.75 -36.63 1.42
CA ARG A 206 -28.78 -37.69 1.24
C ARG A 206 -27.78 -37.36 0.16
N VAL A 207 -26.51 -37.65 0.40
CA VAL A 207 -25.44 -37.77 -0.59
C VAL A 207 -25.08 -39.25 -0.68
N ALA A 208 -25.45 -39.91 -1.79
CA ALA A 208 -25.23 -41.35 -1.94
C ALA A 208 -23.74 -41.73 -2.04
N GLY A 209 -22.96 -40.84 -2.64
CA GLY A 209 -21.49 -40.86 -2.72
C GLY A 209 -20.84 -39.89 -1.75
N SER A 210 -20.02 -38.98 -2.28
CA SER A 210 -19.11 -38.11 -1.52
C SER A 210 -19.45 -36.62 -1.64
N VAL A 211 -19.05 -35.83 -0.64
CA VAL A 211 -18.81 -34.44 -0.84
C VAL A 211 -17.46 -34.28 -1.53
N VAL A 212 -17.46 -33.63 -2.69
CA VAL A 212 -16.29 -33.45 -3.56
C VAL A 212 -15.83 -32.00 -3.51
N GLY A 213 -14.65 -31.78 -2.93
CA GLY A 213 -13.99 -30.46 -3.00
C GLY A 213 -13.46 -30.19 -4.40
N VAL A 214 -13.73 -29.01 -4.93
CA VAL A 214 -13.28 -28.57 -6.27
C VAL A 214 -12.60 -27.24 -6.15
N ASP A 215 -11.30 -27.17 -6.46
CA ASP A 215 -10.50 -25.94 -6.32
C ASP A 215 -9.78 -25.51 -7.61
N THR A 216 -10.33 -25.85 -8.74
CA THR A 216 -9.76 -25.66 -10.09
C THR A 216 -9.65 -24.20 -10.56
N ARG A 217 -10.11 -23.21 -9.76
CA ARG A 217 -9.97 -21.78 -10.08
C ARG A 217 -8.51 -21.32 -10.04
N TYR A 218 -7.73 -21.87 -9.12
CA TYR A 218 -6.31 -21.60 -8.98
C TYR A 218 -5.46 -22.80 -9.36
N ASP A 219 -4.14 -22.57 -9.54
CA ASP A 219 -3.19 -23.64 -9.79
C ASP A 219 -2.95 -24.54 -8.55
N ASP A 220 -2.22 -25.64 -8.76
CA ASP A 220 -1.92 -26.61 -7.71
C ASP A 220 -0.71 -26.23 -6.84
N GLN A 221 -0.14 -25.02 -7.01
CA GLN A 221 0.95 -24.56 -6.17
C GLN A 221 0.43 -24.22 -4.77
N ARG A 222 0.60 -25.15 -3.84
CA ARG A 222 0.13 -25.05 -2.44
C ARG A 222 0.99 -24.13 -1.57
N PHE A 223 2.26 -23.95 -1.93
CA PHE A 223 3.20 -23.07 -1.23
C PHE A 223 4.01 -22.29 -2.25
N VAL A 224 4.40 -21.07 -1.90
CA VAL A 224 5.31 -20.27 -2.73
C VAL A 224 6.73 -20.81 -2.58
N ASP A 225 7.43 -21.06 -3.68
CA ASP A 225 8.71 -21.78 -3.71
C ASP A 225 9.81 -21.18 -2.85
N VAL A 226 9.78 -19.86 -2.65
CA VAL A 226 10.81 -19.13 -1.87
C VAL A 226 10.52 -19.09 -0.36
N TRP A 227 9.41 -19.68 0.09
CA TRP A 227 9.12 -19.70 1.52
C TRP A 227 9.99 -20.71 2.25
N PRO A 228 10.51 -20.38 3.43
CA PRO A 228 11.12 -21.33 4.33
C PRO A 228 10.14 -22.48 4.65
N ARG A 229 10.64 -23.72 4.69
CA ARG A 229 9.79 -24.90 4.95
C ARG A 229 9.11 -24.85 6.32
N GLU A 230 9.72 -24.18 7.30
CA GLU A 230 9.16 -23.99 8.63
C GLU A 230 7.88 -23.12 8.64
N PHE A 231 7.62 -22.37 7.58
CA PHE A 231 6.39 -21.57 7.42
C PHE A 231 5.24 -22.37 6.82
N HIS A 232 5.56 -23.51 6.16
CA HIS A 232 4.53 -24.35 5.56
C HIS A 232 3.61 -24.90 6.65
N PHE A 233 2.32 -24.89 6.39
CA PHE A 233 1.24 -25.37 7.29
C PHE A 233 1.06 -24.58 8.60
N THR A 234 1.92 -23.62 8.89
CA THR A 234 1.87 -22.81 10.12
C THR A 234 1.61 -21.35 9.82
N GLU A 235 2.53 -20.69 9.08
CA GLU A 235 2.40 -19.26 8.74
C GLU A 235 1.53 -19.06 7.50
N ALA A 236 1.58 -19.96 6.51
CA ALA A 236 0.78 -19.91 5.29
C ALA A 236 0.64 -21.27 4.60
N GLY A 237 -0.34 -21.36 3.71
CA GLY A 237 -0.67 -22.56 2.94
C GLY A 237 -1.25 -23.70 3.79
N PRO A 238 -1.65 -24.79 3.13
CA PRO A 238 -1.71 -24.97 1.67
C PRO A 238 -2.73 -24.05 1.01
N LEU A 239 -2.31 -23.43 -0.11
CA LEU A 239 -3.13 -22.50 -0.88
C LEU A 239 -4.08 -23.27 -1.82
N GLY A 240 -5.29 -22.77 -2.00
CA GLY A 240 -6.27 -23.32 -2.92
C GLY A 240 -7.46 -22.40 -3.08
N SER A 241 -8.26 -22.57 -4.14
CA SER A 241 -9.45 -21.74 -4.33
C SER A 241 -10.65 -22.16 -3.47
N LEU A 242 -10.53 -23.25 -2.75
CA LEU A 242 -11.49 -23.75 -1.76
C LEU A 242 -10.77 -23.99 -0.44
N VAL A 243 -10.84 -23.03 0.45
CA VAL A 243 -10.27 -23.05 1.80
C VAL A 243 -11.36 -22.68 2.81
N VAL A 244 -11.45 -23.39 3.92
CA VAL A 244 -12.34 -23.09 5.04
C VAL A 244 -11.49 -22.91 6.30
N ASP A 245 -11.85 -21.96 7.17
CA ASP A 245 -11.18 -21.68 8.43
C ASP A 245 -9.67 -21.40 8.28
N ASP A 246 -9.28 -20.65 7.25
CA ASP A 246 -7.87 -20.40 6.90
C ASP A 246 -7.06 -21.71 6.68
N GLY A 247 -7.73 -22.79 6.34
CA GLY A 247 -7.16 -24.14 6.23
C GLY A 247 -6.88 -24.81 7.56
N VAL A 248 -7.31 -24.25 8.69
CA VAL A 248 -7.12 -24.83 10.03
C VAL A 248 -8.18 -25.88 10.30
N VAL A 249 -7.78 -27.05 10.81
CA VAL A 249 -8.69 -28.04 11.42
C VAL A 249 -8.54 -27.93 12.92
N LEU A 250 -9.61 -27.56 13.61
CA LEU A 250 -9.58 -27.36 15.06
C LEU A 250 -9.13 -28.63 15.80
N GLY A 251 -8.17 -28.43 16.70
CA GLY A 251 -7.54 -29.51 17.44
C GLY A 251 -6.33 -30.17 16.75
N GLN A 252 -6.01 -29.80 15.52
CA GLN A 252 -4.77 -30.21 14.84
C GLN A 252 -3.69 -29.10 14.96
N ILE A 253 -2.42 -29.52 14.98
CA ILE A 253 -1.27 -28.60 15.09
C ILE A 253 -0.92 -27.98 13.72
N THR A 254 -1.09 -28.76 12.66
CA THR A 254 -0.77 -28.36 11.28
C THR A 254 -2.01 -28.38 10.40
N LYS A 255 -2.04 -27.53 9.41
CA LYS A 255 -3.07 -27.54 8.38
C LYS A 255 -2.95 -28.82 7.53
N PRO A 256 -4.07 -29.37 6.99
CA PRO A 256 -4.05 -30.56 6.14
C PRO A 256 -3.41 -30.28 4.78
N ASP A 257 -2.83 -31.32 4.16
CA ASP A 257 -2.16 -31.20 2.85
C ASP A 257 -3.09 -30.77 1.71
N ASP A 258 -4.36 -31.19 1.76
CA ASP A 258 -5.38 -30.88 0.75
C ASP A 258 -6.49 -30.01 1.35
N PRO A 259 -6.48 -28.71 1.08
CA PRO A 259 -7.47 -27.77 1.61
C PRO A 259 -8.87 -28.04 1.05
N ALA A 260 -9.01 -28.58 -0.17
CA ALA A 260 -10.31 -28.85 -0.77
C ALA A 260 -10.98 -30.07 -0.11
N VAL A 261 -10.22 -31.13 0.24
CA VAL A 261 -10.72 -32.26 1.05
C VAL A 261 -11.11 -31.81 2.44
N ALA A 262 -10.31 -30.95 3.07
CA ALA A 262 -10.62 -30.40 4.39
C ALA A 262 -11.91 -29.61 4.37
N ALA A 263 -12.07 -28.69 3.40
CA ALA A 263 -13.29 -27.90 3.22
C ALA A 263 -14.53 -28.78 2.97
N ALA A 264 -14.40 -29.82 2.12
CA ALA A 264 -15.46 -30.76 1.86
C ALA A 264 -15.84 -31.55 3.12
N THR A 265 -14.86 -31.87 3.98
CA THR A 265 -15.07 -32.53 5.26
C THR A 265 -15.89 -31.65 6.20
N GLU A 266 -15.57 -30.38 6.31
CA GLU A 266 -16.29 -29.45 7.17
C GLU A 266 -17.73 -29.23 6.69
N LEU A 267 -17.95 -29.12 5.37
CA LEU A 267 -19.30 -29.05 4.82
C LEU A 267 -20.09 -30.35 5.12
N GLN A 268 -19.47 -31.51 4.95
CA GLN A 268 -20.08 -32.79 5.29
C GLN A 268 -20.47 -32.84 6.78
N ASN A 269 -19.59 -32.41 7.69
CA ASN A 269 -19.85 -32.39 9.12
C ASN A 269 -21.08 -31.50 9.45
N LEU A 270 -21.15 -30.31 8.88
CA LEU A 270 -22.26 -29.39 9.07
C LEU A 270 -23.59 -29.93 8.51
N LEU A 271 -23.56 -30.60 7.36
CA LEU A 271 -24.74 -31.22 6.77
C LEU A 271 -25.17 -32.48 7.57
N ASN A 272 -24.23 -33.27 8.05
CA ASN A 272 -24.51 -34.42 8.91
C ASN A 272 -25.19 -34.00 10.22
N ALA A 273 -24.75 -32.91 10.83
CA ALA A 273 -25.38 -32.29 12.01
C ALA A 273 -26.84 -31.85 11.74
N ARG A 274 -27.24 -31.65 10.48
CA ARG A 274 -28.60 -31.35 10.01
C ARG A 274 -29.40 -32.57 9.63
N GLY A 275 -28.82 -33.79 9.76
CA GLY A 275 -29.46 -35.04 9.45
C GLY A 275 -29.33 -35.51 7.99
N VAL A 276 -28.45 -34.90 7.19
CA VAL A 276 -28.12 -35.39 5.85
C VAL A 276 -27.27 -36.66 5.97
N LEU A 277 -27.62 -37.70 5.24
CA LEU A 277 -26.94 -38.99 5.23
C LEU A 277 -25.88 -39.04 4.14
N PHE A 278 -24.75 -39.67 4.41
CA PHE A 278 -23.63 -39.81 3.48
C PHE A 278 -23.27 -41.27 3.25
N GLY A 279 -22.99 -41.64 1.97
CA GLY A 279 -22.54 -42.97 1.60
C GLY A 279 -21.03 -43.08 1.41
N GLY A 280 -20.34 -41.97 1.17
CA GLY A 280 -18.91 -41.92 0.93
C GLY A 280 -18.18 -40.92 1.83
N VAL A 281 -16.84 -40.91 1.72
CA VAL A 281 -15.94 -39.97 2.41
C VAL A 281 -15.62 -38.78 1.51
N PRO A 282 -15.34 -37.59 2.06
CA PRO A 282 -14.92 -36.43 1.27
C PRO A 282 -13.69 -36.72 0.41
N ARG A 283 -13.67 -36.18 -0.78
CA ARG A 283 -12.55 -36.31 -1.72
C ARG A 283 -12.36 -35.07 -2.56
N HIS A 284 -11.23 -34.95 -3.20
CA HIS A 284 -10.91 -33.88 -4.17
C HIS A 284 -11.10 -34.41 -5.60
N ASP A 285 -11.76 -33.62 -6.45
CA ASP A 285 -11.90 -33.92 -7.88
C ASP A 285 -12.35 -32.67 -8.64
N VAL A 286 -12.64 -32.80 -9.93
CA VAL A 286 -13.18 -31.77 -10.79
C VAL A 286 -14.70 -31.85 -10.88
N LEU A 287 -15.36 -30.70 -11.12
CA LEU A 287 -16.79 -30.68 -11.39
C LEU A 287 -17.08 -31.21 -12.81
N PRO A 288 -17.84 -32.31 -12.98
CA PRO A 288 -18.28 -32.74 -14.30
C PRO A 288 -19.24 -31.74 -14.95
N ALA A 289 -19.17 -31.67 -16.28
CA ALA A 289 -20.06 -30.79 -17.04
C ALA A 289 -21.54 -31.17 -16.86
N GLY A 290 -22.41 -30.17 -16.80
CA GLY A 290 -23.88 -30.38 -16.78
C GLY A 290 -24.46 -30.67 -15.39
N ILE A 291 -23.70 -30.70 -14.32
CA ILE A 291 -24.23 -30.82 -12.95
C ILE A 291 -24.82 -29.46 -12.53
N PRO A 292 -26.12 -29.38 -12.17
CA PRO A 292 -26.76 -28.11 -11.83
C PRO A 292 -26.26 -27.55 -10.49
N GLU A 293 -26.30 -26.22 -10.36
CA GLU A 293 -26.09 -25.53 -9.08
C GLU A 293 -27.29 -25.77 -8.16
N LEU A 294 -27.03 -26.12 -6.92
CA LEU A 294 -28.04 -26.30 -5.86
C LEU A 294 -28.09 -25.12 -4.91
N ALA A 295 -26.94 -24.56 -4.59
CA ALA A 295 -26.81 -23.41 -3.71
C ALA A 295 -25.54 -22.66 -4.01
N SER A 296 -25.49 -21.39 -3.64
CA SER A 296 -24.29 -20.57 -3.65
C SER A 296 -24.27 -19.58 -2.48
N ILE A 297 -23.09 -19.12 -2.15
CA ILE A 297 -22.88 -18.08 -1.14
C ILE A 297 -21.88 -17.07 -1.66
N GLN A 298 -22.12 -15.80 -1.35
CA GLN A 298 -21.23 -14.70 -1.70
C GLN A 298 -20.43 -14.23 -0.48
N SER A 299 -19.20 -13.84 -0.71
CA SER A 299 -18.35 -13.22 0.30
C SER A 299 -18.82 -11.80 0.63
N ALA A 300 -18.27 -11.25 1.70
CA ALA A 300 -18.24 -9.80 1.91
C ALA A 300 -17.53 -9.10 0.73
N PRO A 301 -17.75 -7.77 0.53
CA PRO A 301 -17.01 -6.99 -0.46
C PRO A 301 -15.50 -7.04 -0.24
N LEU A 302 -14.72 -6.88 -1.30
CA LEU A 302 -13.25 -6.90 -1.28
C LEU A 302 -12.65 -5.99 -0.20
N THR A 303 -13.25 -4.82 0.02
CA THR A 303 -12.81 -3.90 1.09
C THR A 303 -12.83 -4.55 2.46
N ALA A 304 -13.84 -5.34 2.78
CA ALA A 304 -13.93 -6.04 4.05
C ALA A 304 -12.92 -7.20 4.14
N ILE A 305 -12.68 -7.92 3.05
CA ILE A 305 -11.65 -8.97 2.97
C ILE A 305 -10.25 -8.36 3.16
N ILE A 306 -9.97 -7.24 2.48
CA ILE A 306 -8.70 -6.53 2.64
C ILE A 306 -8.53 -6.01 4.08
N GLN A 307 -9.59 -5.49 4.68
CA GLN A 307 -9.54 -5.04 6.08
C GLN A 307 -9.15 -6.18 7.00
N GLU A 308 -9.75 -7.36 6.85
CA GLU A 308 -9.42 -8.56 7.61
C GLU A 308 -7.94 -8.94 7.45
N MET A 309 -7.48 -9.05 6.21
CA MET A 309 -6.08 -9.31 5.86
C MET A 309 -5.11 -8.30 6.50
N MET A 310 -5.47 -7.02 6.49
CA MET A 310 -4.60 -5.95 6.98
C MET A 310 -4.55 -5.88 8.50
N VAL A 311 -5.71 -6.06 9.16
CA VAL A 311 -5.86 -6.01 10.63
C VAL A 311 -5.17 -7.20 11.27
N ASN A 312 -5.44 -8.40 10.79
CA ASN A 312 -4.93 -9.66 11.34
C ASN A 312 -3.57 -10.07 10.75
N SER A 313 -3.17 -9.39 9.67
CA SER A 313 -1.95 -9.72 8.91
C SER A 313 -1.99 -11.11 8.27
N ASP A 314 -3.18 -11.55 7.87
CA ASP A 314 -3.42 -12.86 7.31
C ASP A 314 -2.61 -13.10 6.03
N ASN A 315 -1.81 -14.18 6.04
CA ASN A 315 -0.92 -14.52 4.95
C ASN A 315 -1.66 -15.26 3.83
N ASN A 316 -2.55 -16.19 4.17
CA ASN A 316 -3.31 -16.94 3.16
C ASN A 316 -4.22 -16.01 2.37
N THR A 317 -4.95 -15.13 3.03
CA THR A 317 -5.77 -14.12 2.34
C THR A 317 -4.93 -13.28 1.37
N ALA A 318 -3.72 -12.86 1.77
CA ALA A 318 -2.84 -12.09 0.88
C ALA A 318 -2.42 -12.87 -0.37
N GLU A 319 -2.09 -14.15 -0.23
CA GLU A 319 -1.69 -15.00 -1.35
C GLU A 319 -2.87 -15.37 -2.26
N LEU A 320 -4.03 -15.66 -1.67
CA LEU A 320 -5.24 -15.95 -2.45
C LEU A 320 -5.73 -14.72 -3.21
N LEU A 321 -5.62 -13.51 -2.62
CA LEU A 321 -5.85 -12.26 -3.35
C LEU A 321 -4.84 -12.07 -4.49
N LEU A 322 -3.57 -12.40 -4.28
CA LEU A 322 -2.57 -12.33 -5.34
C LEU A 322 -2.90 -13.29 -6.50
N LYS A 323 -3.32 -14.53 -6.19
CA LYS A 323 -3.80 -15.49 -7.21
C LYS A 323 -5.04 -14.98 -7.94
N GLU A 324 -5.99 -14.36 -7.23
CA GLU A 324 -7.20 -13.76 -7.83
C GLU A 324 -6.86 -12.57 -8.74
N ILE A 325 -5.92 -11.71 -8.34
CA ILE A 325 -5.37 -10.64 -9.20
C ILE A 325 -4.83 -11.24 -10.52
N GLY A 326 -4.10 -12.35 -10.42
CA GLY A 326 -3.61 -13.10 -11.58
C GLY A 326 -4.74 -13.63 -12.44
N PHE A 327 -5.74 -14.24 -11.83
CA PHE A 327 -6.92 -14.78 -12.53
C PHE A 327 -7.69 -13.66 -13.26
N ALA A 328 -8.00 -12.57 -12.59
CA ALA A 328 -8.75 -11.45 -13.17
C ALA A 328 -7.98 -10.74 -14.29
N SER A 329 -6.65 -10.61 -14.17
CA SER A 329 -5.83 -9.85 -15.11
C SER A 329 -5.32 -10.68 -16.30
N LYS A 330 -5.04 -11.98 -16.09
CA LYS A 330 -4.34 -12.86 -17.06
C LYS A 330 -5.13 -14.13 -17.38
N GLY A 331 -6.26 -14.40 -16.71
CA GLY A 331 -7.02 -15.65 -16.82
C GLY A 331 -6.35 -16.84 -16.13
N ILE A 332 -5.31 -16.61 -15.33
CA ILE A 332 -4.51 -17.65 -14.66
C ILE A 332 -4.42 -17.34 -13.17
N GLY A 333 -5.04 -18.18 -12.34
CA GLY A 333 -5.02 -18.04 -10.88
C GLY A 333 -3.76 -18.63 -10.27
N SER A 334 -2.61 -17.94 -10.42
CA SER A 334 -1.32 -18.39 -9.90
C SER A 334 -0.55 -17.25 -9.26
N THR A 335 0.35 -17.57 -8.34
CA THR A 335 1.28 -16.59 -7.74
C THR A 335 2.08 -15.85 -8.81
N ALA A 336 2.59 -16.57 -9.81
CA ALA A 336 3.36 -15.98 -10.90
C ALA A 336 2.57 -14.98 -11.74
N ALA A 337 1.30 -15.31 -12.08
CA ALA A 337 0.42 -14.40 -12.82
C ALA A 337 0.02 -13.18 -11.98
N GLY A 338 -0.22 -13.37 -10.68
CA GLY A 338 -0.49 -12.30 -9.74
C GLY A 338 0.67 -11.33 -9.58
N LEU A 339 1.89 -11.83 -9.43
CA LEU A 339 3.11 -11.02 -9.38
C LEU A 339 3.34 -10.24 -10.68
N ALA A 340 3.09 -10.87 -11.84
CA ALA A 340 3.17 -10.18 -13.13
C ALA A 340 2.16 -9.04 -13.22
N ALA A 341 0.91 -9.27 -12.81
CA ALA A 341 -0.13 -8.23 -12.78
C ALA A 341 0.20 -7.11 -11.78
N ALA A 342 0.73 -7.44 -10.60
CA ALA A 342 1.19 -6.47 -9.62
C ALA A 342 2.33 -5.60 -10.17
N LYS A 343 3.30 -6.21 -10.84
CA LYS A 343 4.40 -5.51 -11.50
C LYS A 343 3.89 -4.54 -12.58
N ASP A 344 2.96 -5.00 -13.44
CA ASP A 344 2.34 -4.17 -14.47
C ASP A 344 1.63 -2.96 -13.85
N GLN A 345 0.96 -3.16 -12.73
CA GLN A 345 0.24 -2.08 -12.03
C GLN A 345 1.19 -1.10 -11.33
N LEU A 346 2.25 -1.60 -10.68
CA LEU A 346 3.30 -0.76 -10.10
C LEU A 346 4.00 0.09 -11.17
N ALA A 347 4.24 -0.46 -12.36
CA ALA A 347 4.81 0.28 -13.48
C ALA A 347 3.88 1.42 -13.96
N LYS A 348 2.56 1.20 -14.02
CA LYS A 348 1.58 2.27 -14.31
C LYS A 348 1.63 3.39 -13.26
N TRP A 349 1.84 3.05 -12.00
CA TRP A 349 2.01 4.03 -10.91
C TRP A 349 3.42 4.62 -10.84
N LYS A 350 4.39 4.12 -11.68
CA LYS A 350 5.81 4.50 -11.68
C LYS A 350 6.52 4.17 -10.37
N LEU A 351 6.12 3.08 -9.73
CA LEU A 351 6.64 2.58 -8.45
C LEU A 351 7.43 1.28 -8.58
N ASP A 352 7.67 0.79 -9.79
CA ASP A 352 8.27 -0.53 -10.07
C ASP A 352 9.78 -0.61 -9.80
N LYS A 353 10.49 0.53 -9.80
CA LYS A 353 11.97 0.55 -9.76
C LYS A 353 12.59 0.13 -8.43
N GLU A 354 11.87 0.33 -7.33
CA GLU A 354 12.36 0.10 -5.96
C GLU A 354 11.53 -1.00 -5.26
N VAL A 355 10.91 -1.86 -6.06
CA VAL A 355 10.04 -2.96 -5.60
C VAL A 355 10.48 -4.28 -6.23
N LEU A 356 10.75 -5.25 -5.37
CA LEU A 356 10.97 -6.63 -5.75
C LEU A 356 10.04 -7.51 -4.90
N LEU A 357 9.09 -8.17 -5.56
CA LEU A 357 8.09 -9.03 -4.93
C LEU A 357 8.30 -10.48 -5.33
N PHE A 358 8.11 -11.39 -4.38
CA PHE A 358 8.14 -12.83 -4.59
C PHE A 358 6.85 -13.51 -4.14
N ASP A 359 6.03 -12.81 -3.36
CA ASP A 359 4.75 -13.27 -2.83
C ASP A 359 3.81 -12.09 -2.57
N GLY A 360 2.60 -12.36 -2.12
CA GLY A 360 1.61 -11.36 -1.73
C GLY A 360 1.64 -10.98 -0.26
N SER A 361 2.15 -11.86 0.58
CA SER A 361 2.12 -11.75 2.05
C SER A 361 3.34 -11.06 2.65
N GLY A 362 4.51 -11.17 1.99
CA GLY A 362 5.79 -10.71 2.49
C GLY A 362 6.49 -11.70 3.42
N LEU A 363 6.16 -12.99 3.32
CA LEU A 363 6.91 -14.07 3.98
C LEU A 363 8.26 -14.33 3.31
N ALA A 364 8.37 -14.00 2.01
CA ALA A 364 9.61 -14.10 1.25
C ALA A 364 10.65 -13.10 1.76
N SER A 365 11.75 -13.59 2.33
CA SER A 365 12.85 -12.77 2.85
C SER A 365 13.65 -12.04 1.75
N ASP A 366 13.46 -12.41 0.49
CA ASP A 366 14.11 -11.80 -0.68
C ASP A 366 13.38 -10.56 -1.19
N GLY A 367 12.14 -10.31 -0.74
CA GLY A 367 11.37 -9.10 -1.07
C GLY A 367 12.11 -7.82 -0.69
N ARG A 368 12.02 -6.80 -1.54
CA ARG A 368 12.65 -5.48 -1.29
C ARG A 368 11.70 -4.36 -1.69
N ILE A 369 11.47 -3.42 -0.78
CA ILE A 369 10.62 -2.25 -1.01
C ILE A 369 11.26 -1.06 -0.29
N SER A 370 11.26 0.12 -0.91
CA SER A 370 11.72 1.35 -0.27
C SER A 370 10.61 2.04 0.52
N CYS A 371 10.99 2.89 1.48
CA CYS A 371 10.03 3.71 2.20
C CYS A 371 9.30 4.70 1.27
N ASP A 372 9.97 5.25 0.26
CA ASP A 372 9.35 6.18 -0.70
C ASP A 372 8.27 5.52 -1.56
N VAL A 373 8.40 4.22 -1.87
CA VAL A 373 7.34 3.45 -2.52
C VAL A 373 6.09 3.40 -1.63
N PHE A 374 6.26 3.06 -0.35
CA PHE A 374 5.14 3.06 0.59
C PHE A 374 4.53 4.45 0.76
N MET A 375 5.34 5.51 0.85
CA MET A 375 4.84 6.89 0.95
C MET A 375 3.99 7.26 -0.26
N SER A 376 4.46 6.95 -1.47
CA SER A 376 3.72 7.21 -2.71
C SER A 376 2.42 6.42 -2.79
N LEU A 377 2.45 5.15 -2.39
CA LEU A 377 1.27 4.29 -2.31
C LEU A 377 0.24 4.85 -1.33
N LEU A 378 0.67 5.16 -0.10
CA LEU A 378 -0.20 5.69 0.94
C LEU A 378 -0.80 7.05 0.56
N ASN A 379 -0.04 7.93 -0.09
CA ASN A 379 -0.57 9.20 -0.61
C ASN A 379 -1.68 8.96 -1.63
N SER A 380 -1.47 8.02 -2.56
CA SER A 380 -2.44 7.70 -3.62
C SER A 380 -3.74 7.08 -3.07
N PHE A 381 -3.66 6.34 -1.98
CA PHE A 381 -4.78 5.65 -1.34
C PHE A 381 -5.20 6.27 0.01
N SER A 382 -4.86 7.54 0.25
CA SER A 382 -5.10 8.23 1.53
C SER A 382 -6.59 8.31 1.93
N ALA A 383 -7.51 8.24 0.98
CA ALA A 383 -8.95 8.23 1.24
C ALA A 383 -9.49 6.86 1.67
N SER A 384 -8.93 5.75 1.18
CA SER A 384 -9.46 4.40 1.38
C SER A 384 -8.64 3.55 2.35
N MET A 385 -7.32 3.57 2.23
CA MET A 385 -6.43 2.68 2.96
C MET A 385 -6.47 2.83 4.49
N PRO A 386 -6.62 4.05 5.08
CA PRO A 386 -6.67 4.19 6.54
C PRO A 386 -7.79 3.38 7.20
N GLY A 387 -8.96 3.27 6.54
CA GLY A 387 -10.09 2.49 7.02
C GLY A 387 -9.88 0.98 7.06
N LEU A 388 -8.86 0.49 6.35
CA LEU A 388 -8.56 -0.95 6.21
C LEU A 388 -7.44 -1.42 7.15
N MET A 389 -6.85 -0.53 7.96
CA MET A 389 -5.68 -0.83 8.79
C MET A 389 -6.05 -1.07 10.26
N ALA A 390 -5.18 -1.80 10.96
CA ALA A 390 -5.24 -1.95 12.40
C ALA A 390 -5.09 -0.61 13.12
N ILE A 391 -5.77 -0.47 14.26
CA ILE A 391 -5.81 0.74 15.11
C ILE A 391 -4.98 0.49 16.36
N ALA A 392 -4.03 1.39 16.63
CA ALA A 392 -3.15 1.32 17.79
C ALA A 392 -3.95 1.29 19.10
N GLY A 393 -3.64 0.32 19.96
CA GLY A 393 -4.33 0.12 21.24
C GLY A 393 -5.75 -0.46 21.15
N GLU A 394 -6.23 -0.83 19.92
CA GLU A 394 -7.63 -1.30 19.77
C GLU A 394 -7.73 -2.60 18.95
N THR A 395 -7.13 -2.67 17.77
CA THR A 395 -7.37 -3.79 16.85
C THR A 395 -6.10 -4.42 16.30
N GLY A 396 -6.19 -5.69 15.93
CA GLY A 396 -5.21 -6.45 15.16
C GLY A 396 -3.81 -6.46 15.76
N THR A 397 -2.81 -6.43 14.90
CA THR A 397 -1.39 -6.63 15.26
C THR A 397 -0.77 -5.52 16.10
N ILE A 398 -1.45 -4.38 16.27
CA ILE A 398 -1.03 -3.26 17.15
C ILE A 398 -2.01 -3.00 18.30
N ARG A 399 -2.92 -3.95 18.56
CA ARG A 399 -3.90 -3.88 19.65
C ARG A 399 -3.24 -3.67 21.02
N ASP A 400 -2.14 -4.39 21.29
CA ASP A 400 -1.42 -4.35 22.57
C ASP A 400 -0.19 -3.41 22.49
N THR A 401 -0.26 -2.39 21.61
CA THR A 401 0.85 -1.45 21.38
C THR A 401 0.32 -0.02 21.38
N PHE A 402 1.11 0.91 21.91
CA PHE A 402 0.78 2.33 22.07
C PHE A 402 -0.26 2.64 23.15
N ASP A 403 -0.61 1.69 24.01
CA ASP A 403 -1.50 1.94 25.15
C ASP A 403 -0.99 3.09 26.01
N GLY A 404 -1.90 3.96 26.46
CA GLY A 404 -1.58 5.12 27.27
C GLY A 404 -0.85 6.25 26.53
N THR A 405 -0.63 6.14 25.22
CA THR A 405 -0.03 7.19 24.40
C THR A 405 -1.10 8.07 23.73
N PRO A 406 -0.77 9.31 23.32
CA PRO A 406 -1.71 10.18 22.60
C PRO A 406 -2.17 9.67 21.23
N VAL A 407 -1.48 8.65 20.67
CA VAL A 407 -1.80 8.04 19.36
C VAL A 407 -2.69 6.80 19.48
N ALA A 408 -2.93 6.28 20.71
CA ALA A 408 -3.87 5.19 20.95
C ALA A 408 -5.27 5.57 20.44
N GLY A 409 -5.95 4.63 19.80
CA GLY A 409 -7.25 4.83 19.15
C GLY A 409 -7.22 5.67 17.86
N LYS A 410 -6.05 6.14 17.42
CA LYS A 410 -5.92 7.04 16.27
C LYS A 410 -4.98 6.53 15.20
N LEU A 411 -3.74 6.15 15.57
CA LEU A 411 -2.74 5.70 14.62
C LEU A 411 -3.23 4.41 13.93
N ARG A 412 -3.16 4.40 12.62
CA ARG A 412 -3.59 3.30 11.76
C ARG A 412 -2.38 2.79 11.00
N ALA A 413 -2.04 1.52 11.15
CA ALA A 413 -0.83 1.01 10.53
C ALA A 413 -0.89 -0.47 10.20
N LYS A 414 -0.10 -0.84 9.19
CA LYS A 414 0.29 -2.21 8.90
C LYS A 414 1.67 -2.48 9.49
N THR A 415 1.78 -3.57 10.21
CA THR A 415 3.04 -4.07 10.73
C THR A 415 3.70 -5.06 9.77
N GLY A 416 5.02 -5.17 9.84
CA GLY A 416 5.78 -6.25 9.24
C GLY A 416 6.74 -6.86 10.27
N THR A 417 6.83 -8.20 10.31
CA THR A 417 7.75 -8.92 11.22
C THR A 417 8.25 -10.18 10.53
N LEU A 418 9.56 -10.32 10.49
CA LEU A 418 10.30 -11.56 10.24
C LEU A 418 11.50 -11.58 11.17
N ASN A 419 12.23 -12.68 11.22
CA ASN A 419 13.49 -12.73 11.97
C ASN A 419 14.44 -11.61 11.50
N GLY A 420 14.82 -10.72 12.41
CA GLY A 420 15.66 -9.56 12.09
C GLY A 420 14.97 -8.46 11.27
N VAL A 421 13.66 -8.45 11.15
CA VAL A 421 12.89 -7.45 10.40
C VAL A 421 11.73 -6.92 11.23
N LYS A 422 11.60 -5.59 11.29
CA LYS A 422 10.44 -4.92 11.88
C LYS A 422 10.02 -3.72 11.04
N ALA A 423 8.74 -3.63 10.71
CA ALA A 423 8.18 -2.54 9.93
C ALA A 423 6.90 -1.99 10.56
N LEU A 424 6.67 -0.69 10.34
CA LEU A 424 5.44 0.02 10.69
C LEU A 424 5.17 1.07 9.61
N VAL A 425 4.04 0.94 8.90
CA VAL A 425 3.70 1.80 7.76
C VAL A 425 2.25 2.21 7.88
N GLY A 426 1.95 3.52 7.80
CA GLY A 426 0.56 3.94 7.99
C GLY A 426 0.32 5.43 8.11
N TYR A 427 -0.72 5.76 8.86
CA TYR A 427 -1.28 7.10 8.99
C TYR A 427 -1.53 7.47 10.45
N LEU A 428 -1.31 8.74 10.76
CA LEU A 428 -1.89 9.35 11.96
C LEU A 428 -2.90 10.42 11.54
N PRO A 429 -4.20 10.22 11.78
CA PRO A 429 -5.22 11.23 11.49
C PRO A 429 -4.97 12.54 12.23
N VAL A 430 -5.18 13.64 11.54
CA VAL A 430 -5.09 15.01 12.10
C VAL A 430 -6.43 15.69 11.89
N THR A 431 -7.01 16.24 12.96
CA THR A 431 -8.33 16.89 12.92
C THR A 431 -8.34 18.03 11.90
N ASN A 432 -9.31 18.03 10.99
CA ASN A 432 -9.53 19.02 9.94
C ASN A 432 -8.31 19.24 9.02
N SER A 433 -7.52 18.18 8.77
CA SER A 433 -6.35 18.21 7.91
C SER A 433 -6.09 16.84 7.30
N ASP A 434 -5.21 16.78 6.30
CA ASP A 434 -4.67 15.51 5.81
C ASP A 434 -3.99 14.74 6.94
N PRO A 435 -3.99 13.42 6.93
CA PRO A 435 -3.26 12.62 7.90
C PRO A 435 -1.75 12.81 7.74
N VAL A 436 -0.99 12.62 8.82
CA VAL A 436 0.45 12.38 8.70
C VAL A 436 0.64 10.97 8.15
N ILE A 437 1.42 10.85 7.11
CA ILE A 437 1.80 9.58 6.47
C ILE A 437 3.20 9.22 6.92
N PHE A 438 3.42 7.95 7.23
CA PHE A 438 4.74 7.49 7.62
C PHE A 438 5.03 6.07 7.13
N SER A 439 6.30 5.80 6.90
CA SER A 439 6.83 4.48 6.59
C SER A 439 8.14 4.28 7.32
N MET A 440 8.29 3.13 7.98
CA MET A 440 9.50 2.73 8.68
C MET A 440 9.75 1.24 8.51
N LEU A 441 10.92 0.89 7.96
CA LEU A 441 11.42 -0.46 7.86
C LEU A 441 12.78 -0.53 8.55
N MET A 442 12.98 -1.54 9.37
CA MET A 442 14.22 -1.80 10.11
C MET A 442 14.64 -3.24 9.90
N ASN A 443 15.85 -3.45 9.35
CA ASN A 443 16.44 -4.76 9.14
C ASN A 443 17.73 -4.88 9.99
N LYS A 444 17.63 -5.59 11.11
CA LYS A 444 18.75 -5.81 12.05
C LYS A 444 18.46 -7.04 12.90
N SER A 445 19.43 -7.90 13.11
CA SER A 445 19.30 -9.05 14.02
C SER A 445 18.73 -8.62 15.37
N GLY A 446 17.66 -9.29 15.83
CA GLY A 446 16.99 -9.04 17.10
C GLY A 446 16.10 -7.79 17.14
N ILE A 447 15.90 -7.07 16.02
CA ILE A 447 15.00 -5.91 15.96
C ILE A 447 13.53 -6.32 16.12
N ASP A 448 13.18 -7.54 15.80
CA ASP A 448 11.86 -8.16 15.97
C ASP A 448 11.47 -8.38 17.44
N ASN A 449 12.44 -8.35 18.38
CA ASN A 449 12.16 -8.40 19.81
C ASN A 449 11.47 -7.13 20.31
N GLN A 450 10.45 -7.27 21.15
CA GLN A 450 9.66 -6.13 21.64
C GLN A 450 10.52 -5.07 22.36
N SER A 451 11.51 -5.49 23.13
CA SER A 451 12.44 -4.58 23.82
C SER A 451 13.31 -3.75 22.86
N SER A 452 13.54 -4.23 21.63
CA SER A 452 14.33 -3.55 20.62
C SER A 452 13.51 -2.54 19.80
N TYR A 453 12.35 -2.94 19.27
CA TYR A 453 11.59 -2.07 18.38
C TYR A 453 10.61 -1.14 19.08
N ARG A 454 9.99 -1.54 20.20
CA ARG A 454 8.96 -0.72 20.86
C ARG A 454 9.46 0.68 21.24
N PRO A 455 10.65 0.88 21.84
CA PRO A 455 11.15 2.22 22.14
C PRO A 455 11.20 3.12 20.89
N ILE A 456 11.67 2.57 19.74
CA ILE A 456 11.76 3.29 18.48
C ILE A 456 10.36 3.65 17.95
N TRP A 457 9.40 2.71 18.02
CA TRP A 457 8.02 2.95 17.62
C TRP A 457 7.35 4.03 18.47
N TYR A 458 7.58 4.03 19.79
CA TYR A 458 7.04 5.05 20.70
C TYR A 458 7.67 6.42 20.44
N SER A 459 8.98 6.48 20.20
CA SER A 459 9.67 7.73 19.81
C SER A 459 9.11 8.29 18.51
N LEU A 460 8.92 7.45 17.49
CA LEU A 460 8.29 7.88 16.23
C LEU A 460 6.84 8.36 16.47
N ALA A 461 6.05 7.64 17.25
CA ALA A 461 4.68 8.01 17.55
C ALA A 461 4.57 9.38 18.25
N ASP A 462 5.51 9.70 19.19
CA ASP A 462 5.59 11.03 19.79
C ASP A 462 5.89 12.11 18.74
N VAL A 463 6.83 11.84 17.84
CA VAL A 463 7.14 12.75 16.72
C VAL A 463 5.91 13.02 15.86
N LEU A 464 5.20 11.95 15.45
CA LEU A 464 3.99 12.07 14.61
C LEU A 464 2.88 12.85 15.33
N ASN A 465 2.70 12.60 16.63
CA ASN A 465 1.65 13.26 17.42
C ASN A 465 1.83 14.78 17.49
N ARG A 466 3.04 15.30 17.34
CA ARG A 466 3.30 16.76 17.32
C ARG A 466 2.59 17.48 16.18
N ALA A 467 2.27 16.76 15.09
CA ALA A 467 1.43 17.29 14.02
C ALA A 467 -0.03 17.44 14.43
N SER A 468 -0.53 16.65 15.39
CA SER A 468 -1.91 16.70 15.87
C SER A 468 -2.15 17.80 16.92
N VAL A 469 -1.08 18.30 17.55
CA VAL A 469 -1.18 19.32 18.61
C VAL A 469 -1.18 20.71 18.00
N SER A 470 -2.31 21.41 18.11
CA SER A 470 -2.40 22.82 17.69
C SER A 470 -1.50 23.69 18.58
N PRO A 471 -0.72 24.60 18.00
CA PRO A 471 0.06 25.54 18.78
C PRO A 471 -0.86 26.51 19.55
N SER A 472 -0.44 26.93 20.74
CA SER A 472 -1.15 27.98 21.47
C SER A 472 -0.98 29.35 20.78
N VAL A 473 -1.82 30.31 21.14
CA VAL A 473 -1.76 31.68 20.56
C VAL A 473 -0.40 32.30 20.82
N GLU A 474 0.19 32.08 22.01
CA GLU A 474 1.52 32.57 22.38
C GLU A 474 2.63 31.97 21.49
N GLN A 475 2.47 30.73 21.03
CA GLN A 475 3.42 30.07 20.11
C GLN A 475 3.28 30.55 18.65
N LEU A 476 2.21 31.23 18.30
CA LEU A 476 1.95 31.81 16.99
C LEU A 476 2.25 33.31 16.92
N THR A 477 2.48 33.96 18.06
CA THR A 477 2.90 35.36 18.14
C THR A 477 4.41 35.45 18.25
N PRO A 478 5.07 36.34 17.49
CA PRO A 478 6.50 36.58 17.57
C PRO A 478 6.93 37.15 18.91
#